data_90c4aae16bdcbe232a7a7634eca7c5bd
#
_entry.id   90c4aae16bdcbe232a7a7634eca7c5bd
#
_cell.length_a   1.000
_cell.length_b   1.000
_cell.length_c   1.000
_cell.angle_alpha   90.00
_cell.angle_beta   90.00
_cell.angle_gamma   90.00
#
_symmetry.space_group_name_H-M   'P 1'
#
loop_
_entity.id
_entity.type
_entity.pdbx_description
1 polymer ?
#
loop_
_entity_poly.entity_id
_entity_poly.type
_entity_poly.pdbx_seq_one_letter_code
_entity_poly.pdbx_strand_id
1 'polypeptide(L)'
;MSFNKATTRYDGPALEQRILAFWRDHRIFARSLEQSEGRPLYTFNEGPPTANGRPGIHHVLARSFKDIYPRFKTMRGFHVPRKAGWDTHGLPVEHEIEKELGIFDKKEIEKQVGVAEFTQRCRDSVMRYISDWEKMTERMGFWVDLDHAYYTLDNRYIESVWHLLKTIWDKGLIYQDYKVVPYDPRIGATLSSHEVAQGYQETVDPRSEERRVG
;
A
#
# COMPACT_ATOMS: atom_id res chain seq x y z
N MET A 1 -32.48 -30.54 20.35
CA MET A 1 -31.33 -30.05 19.56
C MET A 1 -30.11 -30.82 20.05
N SER A 2 -29.42 -31.57 19.20
CA SER A 2 -28.16 -32.21 19.57
C SER A 2 -27.02 -31.25 19.25
N PHE A 3 -26.20 -30.96 20.25
CA PHE A 3 -24.98 -30.18 20.04
C PHE A 3 -23.91 -31.06 19.41
N ASN A 4 -23.16 -30.54 18.47
CA ASN A 4 -21.99 -31.21 17.93
C ASN A 4 -20.95 -31.38 19.05
N LYS A 5 -20.34 -32.56 19.15
CA LYS A 5 -19.30 -32.82 20.13
C LYS A 5 -18.12 -31.88 19.87
N ALA A 6 -17.66 -31.15 20.89
CA ALA A 6 -16.49 -30.30 20.79
C ALA A 6 -15.23 -31.13 20.49
N THR A 7 -14.36 -30.64 19.64
CA THR A 7 -13.06 -31.29 19.37
C THR A 7 -12.15 -31.12 20.58
N THR A 8 -11.48 -32.21 20.99
CA THR A 8 -10.53 -32.18 22.10
C THR A 8 -9.18 -31.59 21.75
N ARG A 9 -8.91 -31.42 20.46
CA ARG A 9 -7.65 -30.86 19.96
C ARG A 9 -7.96 -29.57 19.15
N TYR A 10 -7.32 -28.49 19.53
CA TYR A 10 -7.39 -27.23 18.79
C TYR A 10 -6.41 -27.24 17.60
N ASP A 11 -6.92 -27.08 16.41
CA ASP A 11 -6.16 -26.84 15.18
C ASP A 11 -6.57 -25.48 14.62
N GLY A 12 -5.79 -24.45 14.96
CA GLY A 12 -6.04 -23.07 14.57
C GLY A 12 -6.12 -22.87 13.06
N PRO A 13 -5.10 -23.27 12.29
CA PRO A 13 -5.10 -23.14 10.83
C PRO A 13 -6.30 -23.78 10.14
N ALA A 14 -6.67 -25.00 10.53
CA ALA A 14 -7.83 -25.69 9.95
C ALA A 14 -9.15 -25.00 10.31
N LEU A 15 -9.29 -24.51 11.55
CA LEU A 15 -10.45 -23.75 11.97
C LEU A 15 -10.59 -22.44 11.19
N GLU A 16 -9.52 -21.70 11.04
CA GLU A 16 -9.51 -20.42 10.31
C GLU A 16 -9.91 -20.63 8.85
N GLN A 17 -9.35 -21.61 8.16
CA GLN A 17 -9.72 -21.92 6.78
C GLN A 17 -11.21 -22.27 6.64
N ARG A 18 -11.75 -23.05 7.59
CA ARG A 18 -13.17 -23.39 7.62
C ARG A 18 -14.06 -22.15 7.81
N ILE A 19 -13.64 -21.22 8.68
CA ILE A 19 -14.38 -19.97 8.91
C ILE A 19 -14.31 -19.07 7.68
N LEU A 20 -13.14 -18.93 7.03
CA LEU A 20 -13.00 -18.17 5.80
C LEU A 20 -13.86 -18.73 4.67
N ALA A 21 -13.92 -20.05 4.51
CA ALA A 21 -14.82 -20.72 3.57
C ALA A 21 -16.28 -20.38 3.88
N PHE A 22 -16.69 -20.52 5.16
CA PHE A 22 -18.03 -20.15 5.59
C PHE A 22 -18.37 -18.69 5.27
N TRP A 23 -17.47 -17.76 5.54
CA TRP A 23 -17.69 -16.34 5.25
C TRP A 23 -17.88 -16.08 3.76
N ARG A 24 -17.09 -16.71 2.91
CA ARG A 24 -17.19 -16.60 1.46
C ARG A 24 -18.51 -17.20 0.94
N ASP A 25 -18.79 -18.46 1.30
CA ASP A 25 -19.95 -19.20 0.80
C ASP A 25 -21.28 -18.54 1.21
N HIS A 26 -21.30 -17.88 2.36
CA HIS A 26 -22.47 -17.16 2.88
C HIS A 26 -22.41 -15.63 2.64
N ARG A 27 -21.41 -15.14 1.92
CA ARG A 27 -21.23 -13.71 1.62
C ARG A 27 -21.31 -12.82 2.88
N ILE A 28 -20.69 -13.23 3.99
CA ILE A 28 -20.89 -12.60 5.30
C ILE A 28 -20.52 -11.11 5.29
N PHE A 29 -19.41 -10.74 4.66
CA PHE A 29 -19.01 -9.33 4.55
C PHE A 29 -20.04 -8.51 3.74
N ALA A 30 -20.43 -8.98 2.55
CA ALA A 30 -21.43 -8.30 1.73
C ALA A 30 -22.76 -8.13 2.48
N ARG A 31 -23.23 -9.20 3.15
CA ARG A 31 -24.45 -9.15 3.97
C ARG A 31 -24.34 -8.16 5.12
N SER A 32 -23.16 -7.97 5.71
CA SER A 32 -22.97 -6.96 6.76
C SER A 32 -23.15 -5.55 6.23
N LEU A 33 -22.78 -5.29 4.99
CA LEU A 33 -23.02 -4.02 4.31
C LEU A 33 -24.50 -3.84 3.96
N GLU A 34 -25.12 -4.85 3.35
CA GLU A 34 -26.56 -4.87 3.01
C GLU A 34 -27.43 -4.60 4.25
N GLN A 35 -27.15 -5.27 5.38
CA GLN A 35 -27.90 -5.10 6.64
C GLN A 35 -27.73 -3.73 7.29
N SER A 36 -26.67 -3.03 6.99
CA SER A 36 -26.37 -1.72 7.55
C SER A 36 -26.75 -0.56 6.62
N GLU A 37 -27.30 -0.83 5.45
CA GLU A 37 -27.74 0.17 4.50
C GLU A 37 -28.74 1.15 5.14
N GLY A 38 -28.59 2.46 4.84
CA GLY A 38 -29.41 3.51 5.42
C GLY A 38 -29.04 3.94 6.84
N ARG A 39 -28.07 3.30 7.48
CA ARG A 39 -27.53 3.74 8.79
C ARG A 39 -26.51 4.87 8.62
N PRO A 40 -26.12 5.56 9.70
CA PRO A 40 -25.09 6.60 9.65
C PRO A 40 -23.80 6.08 9.00
N LEU A 41 -23.26 6.84 8.06
CA LEU A 41 -22.09 6.45 7.27
C LEU A 41 -20.80 6.64 8.06
N TYR A 42 -19.93 5.64 8.01
CA TYR A 42 -18.52 5.72 8.40
C TYR A 42 -17.66 5.16 7.29
N THR A 43 -17.05 6.03 6.49
CA THR A 43 -16.26 5.64 5.33
C THR A 43 -14.86 5.21 5.72
N PHE A 44 -14.38 4.12 5.15
CA PHE A 44 -13.01 3.66 5.23
C PHE A 44 -12.42 3.46 3.83
N ASN A 45 -11.36 4.19 3.54
CA ASN A 45 -10.52 3.96 2.36
C ASN A 45 -9.13 3.52 2.82
N GLU A 46 -8.61 2.47 2.24
CA GLU A 46 -7.27 1.97 2.57
C GLU A 46 -6.20 3.03 2.21
N GLY A 47 -5.24 3.26 3.12
CA GLY A 47 -3.95 3.83 2.76
C GLY A 47 -3.16 2.76 2.01
N PRO A 48 -2.95 2.91 0.69
CA PRO A 48 -2.56 1.81 -0.15
C PRO A 48 -1.13 1.36 0.15
N PRO A 49 -0.89 0.05 0.36
CA PRO A 49 0.47 -0.45 0.42
C PRO A 49 1.11 -0.41 -0.97
N THR A 50 2.43 -0.18 -1.00
CA THR A 50 3.19 -0.26 -2.25
C THR A 50 3.35 -1.71 -2.68
N ALA A 51 2.89 -2.03 -3.89
CA ALA A 51 2.91 -3.39 -4.42
C ALA A 51 4.25 -3.69 -5.15
N ASN A 52 5.38 -3.46 -4.48
CA ASN A 52 6.74 -3.67 -4.98
C ASN A 52 7.45 -4.89 -4.38
N GLY A 53 6.74 -5.71 -3.60
CA GLY A 53 7.30 -6.88 -2.93
C GLY A 53 6.24 -7.68 -2.17
N ARG A 54 6.64 -8.84 -1.65
CA ARG A 54 5.77 -9.70 -0.86
C ARG A 54 5.46 -9.08 0.50
N PRO A 55 4.23 -9.27 1.01
CA PRO A 55 3.87 -8.76 2.32
C PRO A 55 4.66 -9.43 3.45
N GLY A 56 5.11 -8.63 4.42
CA GLY A 56 5.76 -9.11 5.65
C GLY A 56 4.84 -9.06 6.87
N ILE A 57 5.34 -9.56 8.01
CA ILE A 57 4.56 -9.65 9.26
C ILE A 57 4.11 -8.25 9.77
N HIS A 58 4.90 -7.23 9.58
CA HIS A 58 4.54 -5.85 9.94
C HIS A 58 3.32 -5.33 9.17
N HIS A 59 3.12 -5.80 7.94
CA HIS A 59 1.92 -5.47 7.17
C HIS A 59 0.67 -6.15 7.74
N VAL A 60 0.79 -7.37 8.25
CA VAL A 60 -0.31 -8.06 8.96
C VAL A 60 -0.74 -7.25 10.17
N LEU A 61 0.22 -6.76 10.98
CA LEU A 61 -0.07 -5.92 12.14
C LEU A 61 -0.82 -4.64 11.74
N ALA A 62 -0.31 -3.90 10.75
CA ALA A 62 -0.95 -2.68 10.26
C ALA A 62 -2.38 -2.93 9.75
N ARG A 63 -2.59 -4.00 8.98
CA ARG A 63 -3.90 -4.39 8.47
C ARG A 63 -4.87 -4.83 9.57
N SER A 64 -4.38 -5.48 10.62
CA SER A 64 -5.19 -5.84 11.78
C SER A 64 -5.76 -4.61 12.46
N PHE A 65 -4.96 -3.57 12.67
CA PHE A 65 -5.46 -2.29 13.19
C PHE A 65 -6.50 -1.64 12.26
N LYS A 66 -6.26 -1.66 10.95
CA LYS A 66 -7.19 -1.13 9.96
C LYS A 66 -8.53 -1.86 9.96
N ASP A 67 -8.56 -3.17 10.24
CA ASP A 67 -9.79 -3.97 10.30
C ASP A 67 -10.59 -3.76 11.60
N ILE A 68 -9.93 -3.57 12.73
CA ILE A 68 -10.57 -3.41 14.03
C ILE A 68 -11.54 -2.22 14.05
N TYR A 69 -11.13 -1.06 13.56
CA TYR A 69 -11.96 0.15 13.61
C TYR A 69 -13.24 0.04 12.75
N PRO A 70 -13.19 -0.38 11.49
CA PRO A 70 -14.39 -0.62 10.69
C PRO A 70 -15.31 -1.68 11.29
N ARG A 71 -14.78 -2.78 11.82
CA ARG A 71 -15.59 -3.80 12.50
C ARG A 71 -16.28 -3.24 13.72
N PHE A 72 -15.55 -2.52 14.56
CA PHE A 72 -16.12 -1.86 15.73
C PHE A 72 -17.25 -0.90 15.35
N LYS A 73 -17.04 -0.07 14.32
CA LYS A 73 -18.06 0.87 13.83
C LYS A 73 -19.29 0.12 13.28
N THR A 74 -19.10 -0.97 12.56
CA THR A 74 -20.20 -1.82 12.10
C THR A 74 -21.00 -2.37 13.27
N MET A 75 -20.36 -2.87 14.32
CA MET A 75 -21.00 -3.36 15.55
C MET A 75 -21.74 -2.24 16.31
N ARG A 76 -21.26 -0.99 16.18
CA ARG A 76 -21.91 0.19 16.75
C ARG A 76 -23.08 0.72 15.93
N GLY A 77 -23.43 0.05 14.83
CA GLY A 77 -24.61 0.37 14.03
C GLY A 77 -24.36 1.35 12.88
N PHE A 78 -23.11 1.54 12.45
CA PHE A 78 -22.79 2.34 11.27
C PHE A 78 -22.81 1.48 10.00
N HIS A 79 -23.13 2.12 8.87
CA HIS A 79 -22.82 1.58 7.55
C HIS A 79 -21.37 1.90 7.22
N VAL A 80 -20.55 0.87 7.00
CA VAL A 80 -19.09 1.03 6.85
C VAL A 80 -18.60 0.43 5.52
N PRO A 81 -18.74 1.15 4.41
CA PRO A 81 -18.09 0.76 3.16
C PRO A 81 -16.57 0.86 3.34
N ARG A 82 -15.87 -0.17 2.85
CA ARG A 82 -14.43 -0.36 3.05
C ARG A 82 -13.79 -0.60 1.72
N LYS A 83 -13.11 0.40 1.19
CA LYS A 83 -12.49 0.34 -0.13
C LYS A 83 -11.01 0.01 0.00
N ALA A 84 -10.57 -1.06 -0.65
CA ALA A 84 -9.17 -1.38 -0.80
C ALA A 84 -8.47 -0.43 -1.79
N GLY A 85 -7.14 -0.38 -1.72
CA GLY A 85 -6.32 0.41 -2.62
C GLY A 85 -4.91 -0.14 -2.72
N TRP A 86 -4.26 0.14 -3.86
CA TRP A 86 -2.92 -0.31 -4.18
C TRP A 86 -2.07 0.85 -4.69
N ASP A 87 -0.91 1.06 -4.06
CA ASP A 87 0.13 1.94 -4.58
C ASP A 87 0.95 1.16 -5.60
N THR A 88 0.84 1.58 -6.86
CA THR A 88 1.20 0.76 -8.00
C THR A 88 2.17 1.42 -8.97
N HIS A 89 2.81 2.53 -8.58
CA HIS A 89 3.78 3.22 -9.42
C HIS A 89 4.82 3.99 -8.58
N GLY A 90 5.79 4.59 -9.27
CA GLY A 90 6.84 5.41 -8.67
C GLY A 90 8.13 4.64 -8.38
N LEU A 91 9.08 5.32 -7.73
CA LEU A 91 10.43 4.84 -7.47
C LEU A 91 10.54 3.43 -6.86
N PRO A 92 9.71 3.03 -5.89
CA PRO A 92 9.82 1.69 -5.32
C PRO A 92 9.57 0.57 -6.32
N VAL A 93 8.64 0.77 -7.27
CA VAL A 93 8.35 -0.20 -8.33
C VAL A 93 9.45 -0.20 -9.39
N GLU A 94 9.89 0.98 -9.82
CA GLU A 94 11.00 1.12 -10.77
C GLU A 94 12.26 0.45 -10.25
N HIS A 95 12.63 0.70 -8.99
CA HIS A 95 13.82 0.13 -8.38
C HIS A 95 13.81 -1.40 -8.30
N GLU A 96 12.65 -2.00 -8.09
CA GLU A 96 12.52 -3.47 -8.12
C GLU A 96 12.84 -4.02 -9.51
N ILE A 97 12.35 -3.37 -10.57
CA ILE A 97 12.63 -3.77 -11.96
C ILE A 97 14.06 -3.45 -12.36
N GLU A 98 14.63 -2.32 -11.94
CA GLU A 98 16.05 -2.02 -12.14
C GLU A 98 16.94 -3.13 -11.56
N LYS A 99 16.64 -3.60 -10.36
CA LYS A 99 17.35 -4.72 -9.73
C LYS A 99 17.20 -6.02 -10.52
N GLU A 100 15.97 -6.34 -10.95
CA GLU A 100 15.68 -7.55 -11.73
C GLU A 100 16.47 -7.55 -13.06
N LEU A 101 16.63 -6.36 -13.67
CA LEU A 101 17.36 -6.18 -14.93
C LEU A 101 18.87 -5.95 -14.76
N GLY A 102 19.35 -5.75 -13.51
CA GLY A 102 20.74 -5.41 -13.25
C GLY A 102 21.15 -4.02 -13.74
N ILE A 103 20.21 -3.09 -13.86
CA ILE A 103 20.42 -1.72 -14.30
C ILE A 103 20.69 -0.85 -13.05
N PHE A 104 21.80 -0.09 -13.08
CA PHE A 104 22.21 0.78 -11.97
C PHE A 104 22.13 2.26 -12.30
N ASP A 105 22.01 2.64 -13.58
CA ASP A 105 21.84 4.02 -14.03
C ASP A 105 20.54 4.13 -14.84
N LYS A 106 19.66 5.02 -14.44
CA LYS A 106 18.37 5.28 -15.14
C LYS A 106 18.54 5.59 -16.63
N LYS A 107 19.66 6.19 -17.03
CA LYS A 107 19.98 6.48 -18.43
C LYS A 107 20.19 5.23 -19.28
N GLU A 108 20.49 4.10 -18.64
CA GLU A 108 20.65 2.81 -19.32
C GLU A 108 19.32 2.15 -19.64
N ILE A 109 18.24 2.50 -18.95
CA ILE A 109 16.89 1.95 -19.17
C ILE A 109 16.48 2.16 -20.63
N GLU A 110 16.60 3.39 -21.11
CA GLU A 110 16.21 3.75 -22.49
C GLU A 110 17.04 2.99 -23.53
N LYS A 111 18.34 2.83 -23.28
CA LYS A 111 19.28 2.18 -24.22
C LYS A 111 19.17 0.67 -24.23
N GLN A 112 19.02 0.04 -23.08
CA GLN A 112 19.07 -1.42 -22.93
C GLN A 112 17.72 -2.08 -23.12
N VAL A 113 16.63 -1.45 -22.66
CA VAL A 113 15.30 -2.05 -22.60
C VAL A 113 14.29 -1.22 -23.39
N GLY A 114 14.39 0.10 -23.33
CA GLY A 114 13.39 1.03 -23.84
C GLY A 114 12.29 1.33 -22.82
N VAL A 115 11.77 2.54 -22.87
CA VAL A 115 10.79 3.07 -21.88
C VAL A 115 9.49 2.25 -21.87
N ALA A 116 9.00 1.85 -23.04
CA ALA A 116 7.73 1.11 -23.15
C ALA A 116 7.81 -0.27 -22.47
N GLU A 117 8.85 -1.03 -22.78
CA GLU A 117 9.10 -2.37 -22.21
C GLU A 117 9.35 -2.28 -20.69
N PHE A 118 10.15 -1.30 -20.24
CA PHE A 118 10.38 -1.09 -18.83
C PHE A 118 9.08 -0.78 -18.07
N THR A 119 8.25 0.10 -18.62
CA THR A 119 6.93 0.43 -18.03
C THR A 119 6.01 -0.79 -17.98
N GLN A 120 6.02 -1.63 -19.03
CA GLN A 120 5.22 -2.85 -19.03
C GLN A 120 5.69 -3.84 -17.96
N ARG A 121 6.99 -4.01 -17.78
CA ARG A 121 7.55 -4.86 -16.72
C ARG A 121 7.19 -4.35 -15.33
N CYS A 122 7.20 -3.03 -15.11
CA CYS A 122 6.72 -2.43 -13.87
C CYS A 122 5.25 -2.79 -13.59
N ARG A 123 4.37 -2.69 -14.58
CA ARG A 123 2.94 -3.07 -14.46
C ARG A 123 2.76 -4.54 -14.14
N ASP A 124 3.48 -5.42 -14.85
CA ASP A 124 3.38 -6.87 -14.65
C ASP A 124 3.88 -7.29 -13.26
N SER A 125 4.95 -6.67 -12.78
CA SER A 125 5.50 -6.91 -11.44
C SER A 125 4.50 -6.53 -10.35
N VAL A 126 3.90 -5.35 -10.44
CA VAL A 126 2.90 -4.88 -9.50
C VAL A 126 1.70 -5.84 -9.44
N MET A 127 1.16 -6.27 -10.58
CA MET A 127 0.00 -7.17 -10.61
C MET A 127 0.31 -8.54 -10.01
N ARG A 128 1.52 -9.03 -10.18
CA ARG A 128 2.02 -10.26 -9.53
C ARG A 128 2.02 -10.13 -8.01
N TYR A 129 2.54 -9.05 -7.47
CA TYR A 129 2.61 -8.83 -6.03
C TYR A 129 1.23 -8.58 -5.40
N ILE A 130 0.33 -7.89 -6.09
CA ILE A 130 -1.05 -7.67 -5.63
C ILE A 130 -1.72 -9.00 -5.30
N SER A 131 -1.58 -10.01 -6.15
CA SER A 131 -2.15 -11.34 -5.87
C SER A 131 -1.66 -11.95 -4.55
N ASP A 132 -0.39 -11.77 -4.20
CA ASP A 132 0.14 -12.26 -2.92
C ASP A 132 -0.42 -11.44 -1.73
N TRP A 133 -0.61 -10.15 -1.92
CA TRP A 133 -1.22 -9.26 -0.92
C TRP A 133 -2.70 -9.56 -0.69
N GLU A 134 -3.45 -9.86 -1.74
CA GLU A 134 -4.86 -10.26 -1.65
C GLU A 134 -5.01 -11.56 -0.87
N LYS A 135 -4.21 -12.57 -1.21
CA LYS A 135 -4.18 -13.85 -0.47
C LYS A 135 -3.89 -13.66 1.02
N MET A 136 -2.92 -12.80 1.36
CA MET A 136 -2.64 -12.47 2.76
C MET A 136 -3.83 -11.76 3.41
N THR A 137 -4.43 -10.78 2.73
CA THR A 137 -5.57 -10.01 3.23
C THR A 137 -6.76 -10.92 3.54
N GLU A 138 -7.10 -11.82 2.63
CA GLU A 138 -8.12 -12.83 2.84
C GLU A 138 -7.75 -13.78 3.98
N ARG A 139 -6.49 -14.27 4.00
CA ARG A 139 -6.04 -15.24 4.99
C ARG A 139 -6.09 -14.72 6.41
N MET A 140 -5.83 -13.44 6.63
CA MET A 140 -5.95 -12.80 7.95
C MET A 140 -7.39 -12.42 8.32
N GLY A 141 -8.33 -12.57 7.40
CA GLY A 141 -9.75 -12.25 7.60
C GLY A 141 -10.07 -10.77 7.61
N PHE A 142 -9.27 -9.94 6.95
CA PHE A 142 -9.55 -8.52 6.82
C PHE A 142 -10.72 -8.28 5.86
N TRP A 143 -11.77 -7.65 6.35
CA TRP A 143 -12.96 -7.33 5.57
C TRP A 143 -12.80 -6.00 4.85
N VAL A 144 -12.46 -6.07 3.57
CA VAL A 144 -12.32 -4.92 2.68
C VAL A 144 -12.75 -5.32 1.27
N ASP A 145 -13.29 -4.38 0.52
CA ASP A 145 -13.70 -4.60 -0.88
C ASP A 145 -12.45 -4.58 -1.78
N LEU A 146 -11.97 -5.78 -2.10
CA LEU A 146 -10.85 -5.99 -3.02
C LEU A 146 -11.28 -5.92 -4.48
N ASP A 147 -12.53 -6.28 -4.80
CA ASP A 147 -13.03 -6.33 -6.18
C ASP A 147 -13.11 -4.93 -6.81
N HIS A 148 -13.39 -3.92 -5.99
CA HIS A 148 -13.47 -2.52 -6.42
C HIS A 148 -12.31 -1.67 -5.87
N ALA A 149 -11.16 -2.29 -5.62
CA ALA A 149 -9.97 -1.58 -5.17
C ALA A 149 -9.57 -0.47 -6.17
N TYR A 150 -9.03 0.63 -5.65
CA TYR A 150 -8.42 1.63 -6.52
C TYR A 150 -6.94 1.33 -6.73
N TYR A 151 -6.44 1.70 -7.90
CA TYR A 151 -5.04 1.55 -8.27
C TYR A 151 -4.48 2.93 -8.61
N THR A 152 -3.36 3.31 -8.02
CA THR A 152 -2.78 4.63 -8.26
C THR A 152 -2.28 4.81 -9.70
N LEU A 153 -2.04 3.72 -10.44
CA LEU A 153 -1.70 3.73 -11.87
C LEU A 153 -2.93 3.88 -12.81
N ASP A 154 -4.17 3.79 -12.26
CA ASP A 154 -5.39 3.95 -13.06
C ASP A 154 -5.56 5.41 -13.50
N ASN A 155 -5.88 5.64 -14.76
CA ASN A 155 -6.09 6.99 -15.30
C ASN A 155 -7.15 7.78 -14.50
N ARG A 156 -8.21 7.13 -14.03
CA ARG A 156 -9.25 7.79 -13.22
C ARG A 156 -8.69 8.31 -11.89
N TYR A 157 -7.75 7.58 -11.29
CA TYR A 157 -7.06 8.03 -10.09
C TYR A 157 -6.15 9.23 -10.42
N ILE A 158 -5.34 9.10 -11.46
CA ILE A 158 -4.43 10.15 -11.94
C ILE A 158 -5.20 11.43 -12.28
N GLU A 159 -6.27 11.34 -13.04
CA GLU A 159 -7.14 12.48 -13.40
C GLU A 159 -7.74 13.14 -12.16
N SER A 160 -8.16 12.36 -11.16
CA SER A 160 -8.67 12.90 -9.90
C SER A 160 -7.61 13.71 -9.16
N VAL A 161 -6.37 13.19 -9.07
CA VAL A 161 -5.24 13.91 -8.46
C VAL A 161 -4.93 15.21 -9.22
N TRP A 162 -4.89 15.15 -10.54
CA TRP A 162 -4.66 16.32 -11.38
C TRP A 162 -5.76 17.37 -11.22
N HIS A 163 -7.00 16.95 -11.14
CA HIS A 163 -8.12 17.86 -10.87
C HIS A 163 -7.96 18.58 -9.52
N LEU A 164 -7.57 17.85 -8.49
CA LEU A 164 -7.32 18.43 -7.16
C LEU A 164 -6.15 19.43 -7.21
N LEU A 165 -5.03 19.07 -7.84
CA LEU A 165 -3.88 19.94 -7.99
C LEU A 165 -4.26 21.23 -8.76
N LYS A 166 -5.00 21.08 -9.86
CA LYS A 166 -5.48 22.25 -10.62
C LYS A 166 -6.38 23.15 -9.77
N THR A 167 -7.30 22.55 -9.02
CA THR A 167 -8.18 23.31 -8.12
C THR A 167 -7.40 24.09 -7.05
N ILE A 168 -6.35 23.51 -6.50
CA ILE A 168 -5.49 24.15 -5.51
C ILE A 168 -4.65 25.26 -6.16
N TRP A 169 -4.15 25.00 -7.40
CA TRP A 169 -3.44 26.00 -8.19
C TRP A 169 -4.32 27.22 -8.51
N ASP A 170 -5.53 27.01 -8.99
CA ASP A 170 -6.49 28.07 -9.31
C ASP A 170 -6.86 28.94 -8.09
N LYS A 171 -6.72 28.38 -6.89
CA LYS A 171 -6.87 29.11 -5.62
C LYS A 171 -5.62 29.88 -5.18
N GLY A 172 -4.52 29.81 -5.94
CA GLY A 172 -3.25 30.46 -5.60
C GLY A 172 -2.52 29.87 -4.40
N LEU A 173 -2.82 28.61 -4.04
CA LEU A 173 -2.24 27.92 -2.88
C LEU A 173 -1.00 27.09 -3.24
N ILE A 174 -0.66 26.96 -4.52
CA ILE A 174 0.58 26.35 -5.01
C ILE A 174 1.48 27.45 -5.53
N TYR A 175 2.73 27.47 -5.08
CA TYR A 175 3.75 28.41 -5.53
C TYR A 175 5.08 27.67 -5.70
N GLN A 176 5.99 28.26 -6.49
CA GLN A 176 7.34 27.74 -6.68
C GLN A 176 8.28 28.31 -5.62
N ASP A 177 9.05 27.44 -4.96
CA ASP A 177 10.03 27.83 -3.96
C ASP A 177 11.21 26.84 -3.93
N TYR A 178 12.26 27.19 -3.18
CA TYR A 178 13.44 26.36 -2.98
C TYR A 178 13.42 25.70 -1.60
N LYS A 179 13.75 24.41 -1.57
CA LYS A 179 13.88 23.65 -0.32
C LYS A 179 15.18 22.84 -0.33
N VAL A 180 15.94 22.93 0.75
CA VAL A 180 17.07 22.03 0.96
C VAL A 180 16.55 20.65 1.35
N VAL A 181 16.93 19.64 0.58
CA VAL A 181 16.51 18.25 0.77
C VAL A 181 17.71 17.32 0.62
N PRO A 182 17.73 16.17 1.33
CA PRO A 182 18.70 15.10 1.06
C PRO A 182 18.54 14.61 -0.39
N TYR A 183 19.64 14.29 -1.03
CA TYR A 183 19.66 13.82 -2.41
C TYR A 183 20.58 12.60 -2.53
N ASP A 184 20.08 11.53 -3.15
CA ASP A 184 20.88 10.34 -3.47
C ASP A 184 21.33 10.42 -4.93
N PRO A 185 22.64 10.61 -5.20
CA PRO A 185 23.16 10.73 -6.55
C PRO A 185 23.08 9.40 -7.34
N ARG A 186 22.99 8.26 -6.68
CA ARG A 186 22.86 6.95 -7.35
C ARG A 186 21.47 6.76 -7.92
N ILE A 187 20.44 7.12 -7.15
CA ILE A 187 19.03 7.05 -7.59
C ILE A 187 18.68 8.26 -8.45
N GLY A 188 19.41 9.36 -8.30
CA GLY A 188 19.14 10.62 -9.00
C GLY A 188 17.86 11.32 -8.51
N ALA A 189 17.50 11.10 -7.24
CA ALA A 189 16.27 11.62 -6.65
C ALA A 189 16.47 12.20 -5.25
N THR A 190 15.55 13.08 -4.85
CA THR A 190 15.47 13.59 -3.49
C THR A 190 14.86 12.55 -2.56
N LEU A 191 15.35 12.50 -1.31
CA LEU A 191 14.86 11.58 -0.30
C LEU A 191 13.90 12.30 0.66
N SER A 192 12.83 11.62 1.03
CA SER A 192 11.95 12.06 2.11
C SER A 192 12.62 11.86 3.49
N SER A 193 12.13 12.58 4.50
CA SER A 193 12.63 12.39 5.88
C SER A 193 12.45 10.95 6.38
N HIS A 194 11.40 10.26 5.91
CA HIS A 194 11.14 8.86 6.26
C HIS A 194 12.20 7.92 5.64
N GLU A 195 12.55 8.12 4.39
CA GLU A 195 13.58 7.32 3.70
C GLU A 195 14.96 7.53 4.32
N VAL A 196 15.32 8.76 4.67
CA VAL A 196 16.56 9.07 5.38
C VAL A 196 16.62 8.37 6.74
N ALA A 197 15.51 8.37 7.48
CA ALA A 197 15.46 7.74 8.81
C ALA A 197 15.62 6.20 8.76
N GLN A 198 15.21 5.56 7.66
CA GLN A 198 15.37 4.10 7.50
C GLN A 198 16.82 3.64 7.32
N GLY A 199 17.67 4.48 6.75
CA GLY A 199 19.07 4.17 6.47
C GLY A 199 20.07 4.77 7.46
N TYR A 200 19.60 5.29 8.60
CA TYR A 200 20.49 5.93 9.59
C TYR A 200 21.48 4.94 10.18
N GLN A 201 22.77 5.31 10.11
CA GLN A 201 23.87 4.58 10.72
C GLN A 201 24.83 5.57 11.38
N GLU A 202 25.34 5.22 12.55
CA GLU A 202 26.41 5.99 13.17
C GLU A 202 27.71 5.71 12.42
N THR A 203 28.31 6.75 11.84
CA THR A 203 29.57 6.69 11.13
C THR A 203 30.54 7.68 11.72
N VAL A 204 31.85 7.33 11.71
CA VAL A 204 32.91 8.24 12.10
C VAL A 204 33.47 8.88 10.84
N ASP A 205 33.11 10.14 10.61
CA ASP A 205 33.63 10.90 9.49
C ASP A 205 34.90 11.66 9.93
N PRO A 206 36.02 11.55 9.19
CA PRO A 206 37.20 12.35 9.49
C PRO A 206 36.90 13.84 9.24
N ARG A 207 36.98 14.65 10.27
CA ARG A 207 36.79 16.09 10.21
C ARG A 207 38.11 16.78 10.06
N SER A 208 38.33 17.57 9.00
CA SER A 208 39.41 18.55 8.96
C SER A 208 38.94 19.81 9.71
N GLU A 209 39.54 20.07 10.88
CA GLU A 209 39.38 21.36 11.55
C GLU A 209 40.31 22.39 10.91
N GLU A 210 39.93 22.96 9.78
CA GLU A 210 40.56 24.20 9.33
C GLU A 210 39.90 25.39 10.05
N ARG A 211 40.59 25.88 11.10
CA ARG A 211 40.30 27.20 11.63
C ARG A 211 40.73 28.24 10.60
N ARG A 212 39.80 28.82 9.87
CA ARG A 212 40.08 30.07 9.17
C ARG A 212 40.22 31.16 10.22
N VAL A 213 41.47 31.51 10.53
CA VAL A 213 41.80 32.75 11.21
C VAL A 213 41.72 33.82 10.16
N GLY A 214 40.65 34.60 10.18
CA GLY A 214 40.52 35.82 9.43
C GLY A 214 40.56 37.01 10.38
#